data_ec7092a410de755818de13e6d56c97fb
#
_entry.id   ec7092a410de755818de13e6d56c97fb
#
_cell.length_a   1.000
_cell.length_b   1.000
_cell.length_c   1.000
_cell.angle_alpha   90.00
_cell.angle_beta   90.00
_cell.angle_gamma   90.00
#
_symmetry.space_group_name_H-M   'P 1'
#
loop_
_entity.id
_entity.type
_entity.pdbx_description
1 polymer ?
#
loop_
_entity_poly.entity_id
_entity_poly.type
_entity_poly.pdbx_seq_one_letter_code
_entity_poly.pdbx_strand_id
1 'polypeptide(L)'
;MADVKWIKISTYMFDNRKIKHLRRLPDGDNIVLIWVMLLTIAGRCNANGKVFLTEDIPYTSKMLAEELNFEEGTIQLALSSMEELGMIVNDNDFLYIT
;
A
#
# COMPACT_ATOMS: atom_id res chain seq x y z
N MET A 1 -8.42 21.01 -10.06
CA MET A 1 -7.75 19.72 -10.15
C MET A 1 -8.80 18.62 -10.20
N ALA A 2 -8.66 17.68 -11.14
CA ALA A 2 -9.63 16.60 -11.27
C ALA A 2 -9.44 15.57 -10.16
N ASP A 3 -10.55 15.12 -9.58
CA ASP A 3 -10.51 14.03 -8.60
C ASP A 3 -10.25 12.70 -9.31
N VAL A 4 -9.35 11.92 -8.74
CA VAL A 4 -9.12 10.54 -9.20
C VAL A 4 -10.13 9.65 -8.49
N LYS A 5 -11.06 9.08 -9.25
CA LYS A 5 -12.17 8.30 -8.71
C LYS A 5 -11.99 6.80 -8.86
N TRP A 6 -11.04 6.34 -9.65
CA TRP A 6 -10.75 4.93 -9.81
C TRP A 6 -9.29 4.73 -10.19
N ILE A 7 -8.82 3.52 -9.97
CA ILE A 7 -7.50 3.07 -10.38
C ILE A 7 -7.66 1.87 -11.29
N LYS A 8 -6.63 1.59 -12.10
CA LYS A 8 -6.62 0.40 -12.96
C LYS A 8 -5.96 -0.74 -12.23
N ILE A 9 -6.57 -1.91 -12.29
CA ILE A 9 -5.99 -3.14 -11.78
C ILE A 9 -5.85 -4.10 -12.96
N SER A 10 -4.64 -4.66 -13.12
CA SER A 10 -4.38 -5.63 -14.18
C SER A 10 -5.23 -6.88 -13.98
N THR A 11 -5.81 -7.41 -15.07
CA THR A 11 -6.51 -8.68 -15.02
C THR A 11 -5.57 -9.84 -14.66
N TYR A 12 -4.26 -9.64 -14.74
CA TYR A 12 -3.23 -10.63 -14.40
C TYR A 12 -2.59 -10.35 -13.04
N MET A 13 -3.21 -9.52 -12.21
CA MET A 13 -2.65 -9.15 -10.90
C MET A 13 -2.29 -10.38 -10.07
N PHE A 14 -3.17 -11.39 -10.04
CA PHE A 14 -2.95 -12.57 -9.22
C PHE A 14 -1.99 -13.58 -9.83
N ASP A 15 -1.53 -13.36 -11.05
CA ASP A 15 -0.45 -14.13 -11.69
C ASP A 15 0.92 -13.50 -11.42
N ASN A 16 0.96 -12.32 -10.84
CA ASN A 16 2.19 -11.63 -10.49
C ASN A 16 2.91 -12.38 -9.37
N ARG A 17 4.24 -12.61 -9.55
CA ARG A 17 5.03 -13.37 -8.57
C ARG A 17 5.08 -12.73 -7.20
N LYS A 18 5.11 -11.41 -7.14
CA LYS A 18 5.14 -10.67 -5.88
C LYS A 18 3.84 -10.84 -5.12
N ILE A 19 2.72 -10.75 -5.81
CA ILE A 19 1.40 -10.97 -5.21
C ILE A 19 1.27 -12.42 -4.71
N LYS A 20 1.71 -13.39 -5.50
CA LYS A 20 1.69 -14.80 -5.08
C LYS A 20 2.54 -15.02 -3.84
N HIS A 21 3.70 -14.37 -3.77
CA HIS A 21 4.58 -14.46 -2.61
C HIS A 21 3.91 -13.87 -1.36
N LEU A 22 3.31 -12.70 -1.48
CA LEU A 22 2.61 -12.06 -0.36
C LEU A 22 1.50 -12.94 0.19
N ARG A 23 0.74 -13.60 -0.69
CA ARG A 23 -0.37 -14.46 -0.26
C ARG A 23 0.07 -15.68 0.53
N ARG A 24 1.33 -16.10 0.41
CA ARG A 24 1.88 -17.24 1.15
C ARG A 24 2.38 -16.88 2.54
N LEU A 25 2.51 -15.59 2.83
CA LEU A 25 2.94 -15.13 4.15
C LEU A 25 1.80 -15.32 5.16
N PRO A 26 2.11 -15.34 6.48
CA PRO A 26 1.06 -15.27 7.50
C PRO A 26 0.19 -14.03 7.24
N ASP A 27 -1.12 -14.20 7.31
CA ASP A 27 -2.08 -13.15 6.93
C ASP A 27 -1.92 -12.64 5.50
N GLY A 28 -1.40 -13.48 4.60
CA GLY A 28 -1.05 -13.06 3.24
C GLY A 28 -2.20 -12.44 2.47
N ASP A 29 -3.41 -12.96 2.59
CA ASP A 29 -4.56 -12.38 1.89
C ASP A 29 -4.90 -10.99 2.43
N ASN A 30 -4.75 -10.77 3.73
CA ASN A 30 -4.90 -9.44 4.31
C ASN A 30 -3.79 -8.49 3.84
N ILE A 31 -2.57 -9.00 3.67
CA ILE A 31 -1.46 -8.21 3.14
C ILE A 31 -1.77 -7.73 1.72
N VAL A 32 -2.31 -8.61 0.87
CA VAL A 32 -2.70 -8.23 -0.49
C VAL A 32 -3.86 -7.23 -0.46
N LEU A 33 -4.81 -7.40 0.46
CA LEU A 33 -5.90 -6.43 0.62
C LEU A 33 -5.33 -5.06 1.03
N ILE A 34 -4.37 -5.04 1.94
CA ILE A 34 -3.68 -3.79 2.33
C ILE A 34 -3.00 -3.15 1.12
N TRP A 35 -2.35 -3.96 0.27
CA TRP A 35 -1.74 -3.46 -0.96
C TRP A 35 -2.77 -2.74 -1.85
N VAL A 36 -3.91 -3.37 -2.09
CA VAL A 36 -4.97 -2.77 -2.91
C VAL A 36 -5.49 -1.48 -2.26
N MET A 37 -5.66 -1.47 -0.94
CA MET A 37 -6.07 -0.27 -0.21
C MET A 37 -5.04 0.86 -0.33
N LEU A 38 -3.74 0.54 -0.27
CA LEU A 38 -2.67 1.52 -0.48
C LEU A 38 -2.73 2.10 -1.89
N LEU A 39 -3.01 1.27 -2.89
CA LEU A 39 -3.18 1.74 -4.26
C LEU A 39 -4.33 2.75 -4.35
N THR A 40 -5.43 2.52 -3.64
CA THR A 40 -6.55 3.45 -3.64
C THR A 40 -6.18 4.78 -2.98
N ILE A 41 -5.40 4.73 -1.89
CA ILE A 41 -4.92 5.95 -1.24
C ILE A 41 -3.96 6.71 -2.16
N ALA A 42 -3.01 6.02 -2.78
CA ALA A 42 -2.08 6.63 -3.71
C ALA A 42 -2.81 7.25 -4.91
N GLY A 43 -3.86 6.59 -5.39
CA GLY A 43 -4.70 7.13 -6.45
C GLY A 43 -5.38 8.42 -6.04
N ARG A 44 -5.94 8.48 -4.84
CA ARG A 44 -6.56 9.71 -4.32
C ARG A 44 -5.54 10.83 -4.12
N CYS A 45 -4.33 10.49 -3.65
CA CYS A 45 -3.26 11.47 -3.49
C CYS A 45 -2.81 12.05 -4.84
N ASN A 46 -2.87 11.24 -5.89
CA ASN A 46 -2.52 11.65 -7.25
C ASN A 46 -1.18 12.37 -7.34
N ALA A 47 -0.15 11.79 -6.71
CA ALA A 47 1.16 12.39 -6.57
C ALA A 47 2.28 11.39 -6.91
N ASN A 48 2.17 10.73 -8.06
CA ASN A 48 3.16 9.80 -8.60
C ASN A 48 3.49 8.65 -7.63
N GLY A 49 2.46 8.12 -6.98
CA GLY A 49 2.61 6.99 -6.08
C GLY A 49 2.88 7.36 -4.63
N LYS A 50 3.05 8.64 -4.31
CA LYS A 50 3.23 9.09 -2.94
C LYS A 50 1.95 8.88 -2.12
N VAL A 51 2.11 8.27 -0.96
CA VAL A 51 1.00 8.01 -0.03
C VAL A 51 1.14 8.94 1.16
N PHE A 52 0.13 9.77 1.41
CA PHE A 52 0.19 10.76 2.48
C PHE A 52 -1.21 11.09 2.99
N LEU A 53 -1.28 11.56 4.23
CA LEU A 53 -2.50 12.13 4.78
C LEU A 53 -2.71 13.55 4.21
N THR A 54 -1.67 14.37 4.26
CA THR A 54 -1.54 15.62 3.52
C THR A 54 -0.14 15.65 2.90
N GLU A 55 0.12 16.59 1.99
CA GLU A 55 1.42 16.69 1.33
C GLU A 55 2.59 16.79 2.31
N ASP A 56 2.33 17.30 3.51
CA ASP A 56 3.35 17.50 4.54
C ASP A 56 3.30 16.44 5.64
N ILE A 57 2.26 15.61 5.69
CA ILE A 57 2.05 14.65 6.78
C ILE A 57 2.00 13.24 6.21
N PRO A 58 3.05 12.43 6.43
CA PRO A 58 3.04 11.03 6.00
C PRO A 58 2.10 10.19 6.87
N TYR A 59 1.69 9.04 6.35
CA TYR A 59 1.03 8.03 7.16
C TYR A 59 2.05 7.24 7.97
N THR A 60 1.81 7.11 9.27
CA THR A 60 2.53 6.14 10.10
C THR A 60 1.83 4.80 10.04
N SER A 61 2.51 3.73 10.48
CA SER A 61 1.88 2.41 10.58
C SER A 61 0.61 2.43 11.44
N LYS A 62 0.64 3.18 12.54
CA LYS A 62 -0.51 3.32 13.41
C LYS A 62 -1.67 4.02 12.71
N MET A 63 -1.40 5.09 11.98
CA MET A 63 -2.42 5.81 11.23
C MET A 63 -3.04 4.93 10.15
N LEU A 64 -2.22 4.16 9.44
CA LEU A 64 -2.72 3.22 8.43
C LEU A 64 -3.55 2.12 9.08
N ALA A 65 -3.14 1.61 10.23
CA ALA A 65 -3.90 0.60 10.94
C ALA A 65 -5.31 1.09 11.28
N GLU A 66 -5.42 2.31 11.77
CA GLU A 66 -6.71 2.93 12.07
C GLU A 66 -7.53 3.19 10.81
N GLU A 67 -6.90 3.74 9.78
CA GLU A 67 -7.56 4.07 8.51
C GLU A 67 -8.07 2.83 7.79
N LEU A 68 -7.26 1.77 7.74
CA LEU A 68 -7.56 0.56 6.98
C LEU A 68 -8.23 -0.52 7.84
N ASN A 69 -8.37 -0.28 9.14
CA ASN A 69 -9.02 -1.19 10.09
C ASN A 69 -8.28 -2.53 10.20
N PHE A 70 -6.98 -2.46 10.41
CA PHE A 70 -6.12 -3.60 10.70
C PHE A 70 -5.33 -3.35 11.98
N GLU A 71 -4.78 -4.40 12.57
CA GLU A 71 -3.84 -4.25 13.67
C GLU A 71 -2.53 -3.67 13.14
N GLU A 72 -1.86 -2.89 13.97
CA GLU A 72 -0.61 -2.23 13.56
C GLU A 72 0.47 -3.25 13.16
N GLY A 73 0.54 -4.38 13.88
CA GLY A 73 1.49 -5.45 13.54
C GLY A 73 1.27 -6.01 12.14
N THR A 74 0.02 -6.15 11.71
CA THR A 74 -0.31 -6.60 10.37
C THR A 74 0.13 -5.58 9.33
N ILE A 75 -0.10 -4.29 9.59
CA ILE A 75 0.36 -3.22 8.70
C ILE A 75 1.89 -3.23 8.60
N GLN A 76 2.59 -3.36 9.73
CA GLN A 76 4.05 -3.37 9.73
C GLN A 76 4.60 -4.55 8.93
N LEU A 77 4.03 -5.73 9.08
CA LEU A 77 4.41 -6.91 8.29
C LEU A 77 4.14 -6.67 6.81
N ALA A 78 2.98 -6.12 6.47
CA ALA A 78 2.62 -5.83 5.09
C ALA A 78 3.62 -4.86 4.45
N LEU A 79 3.90 -3.74 5.12
CA LEU A 79 4.81 -2.73 4.59
C LEU A 79 6.24 -3.25 4.44
N SER A 80 6.76 -3.98 5.43
CA SER A 80 8.11 -4.53 5.34
C SER A 80 8.23 -5.57 4.23
N SER A 81 7.22 -6.41 4.05
CA SER A 81 7.21 -7.42 2.99
C SER A 81 7.15 -6.79 1.60
N MET A 82 6.31 -5.75 1.44
CA MET A 82 6.21 -5.02 0.18
C MET A 82 7.50 -4.28 -0.15
N GLU A 83 8.15 -3.69 0.86
CA GLU A 83 9.42 -3.00 0.67
C GLU A 83 10.51 -3.98 0.23
N GLU A 84 10.60 -5.15 0.85
CA GLU A 84 11.54 -6.20 0.43
C GLU A 84 11.35 -6.60 -1.03
N LEU A 85 10.11 -6.64 -1.49
CA LEU A 85 9.78 -7.02 -2.88
C LEU A 85 9.92 -5.85 -3.86
N GLY A 86 10.30 -4.67 -3.38
CA GLY A 86 10.42 -3.49 -4.24
C GLY A 86 9.10 -2.92 -4.72
N MET A 87 7.99 -3.24 -4.03
CA MET A 87 6.66 -2.74 -4.39
C MET A 87 6.42 -1.34 -3.84
N ILE A 88 7.07 -1.00 -2.75
CA ILE A 88 7.05 0.34 -2.14
C ILE A 88 8.45 0.78 -1.78
N VAL A 89 8.63 2.08 -1.67
CA VAL A 89 9.86 2.71 -1.22
C VAL A 89 9.51 3.72 -0.14
N ASN A 90 10.33 3.81 0.90
CA ASN A 90 10.19 4.81 1.95
C ASN A 90 11.27 5.87 1.72
N ASP A 91 10.85 7.13 1.56
CA ASP A 91 11.76 8.26 1.37
C ASP A 91 11.29 9.42 2.23
N ASN A 92 12.15 9.85 3.17
CA ASN A 92 11.83 10.93 4.13
C ASN A 92 10.51 10.66 4.88
N ASP A 93 10.31 9.42 5.32
CA ASP A 93 9.12 8.94 6.03
C ASP A 93 7.85 8.86 5.19
N PHE A 94 7.89 9.22 3.90
CA PHE A 94 6.78 9.04 3.00
C PHE A 94 6.90 7.72 2.23
N LEU A 95 5.78 7.02 2.09
CA LEU A 95 5.69 5.81 1.26
C LEU A 95 5.42 6.21 -0.19
N TYR A 96 6.10 5.53 -1.11
CA TYR A 96 5.87 5.67 -2.54
C TYR A 96 5.59 4.28 -3.12
N ILE A 97 4.50 4.17 -3.88
CA ILE A 97 4.23 2.99 -4.67
C ILE A 97 5.13 3.05 -5.91
N THR A 98 5.86 1.97 -6.17
CA THR A 98 6.77 1.92 -7.32
C THR A 98 6.08 1.37 -8.57
#